data_f92555cb02abca52bfd620f2d837ce7d
#
_entry.id   f92555cb02abca52bfd620f2d837ce7d
#
_cell.length_a   1.000
_cell.length_b   1.000
_cell.length_c   1.000
_cell.angle_alpha   90.00
_cell.angle_beta   90.00
_cell.angle_gamma   90.00
#
_symmetry.space_group_name_H-M   'P 1'
#
loop_
_entity.id
_entity.type
_entity.pdbx_description
1 polymer ?
#
loop_
_entity_poly.entity_id
_entity_poly.type
_entity_poly.pdbx_seq_one_letter_code
_entity_poly.pdbx_strand_id
1 'polypeptide(L)'
;MMRSLVMQAVQLYPPPLDFISIRVKQQLEALNFKMLCHTLAQIIKRLPPTAVLFCVLDSVSYFERREWQNECEYAIESLRELIADASLDATLLLLITSPVRMKRISNLFDRDSVLSIGTDNADARGQITERQMAASSHRHWHRRNEVPQNI
;
A
#
# COMPACT_ATOMS: atom_id res chain seq x y z
N MET A 1 -3.66 0.41 11.92
CA MET A 1 -3.09 0.67 10.59
C MET A 1 -3.24 2.14 10.17
N MET A 2 -4.41 2.65 9.77
CA MET A 2 -4.58 4.02 9.22
C MET A 2 -4.09 5.15 10.14
N ARG A 3 -4.37 5.07 11.45
CA ARG A 3 -3.86 6.06 12.41
C ARG A 3 -2.33 6.18 12.38
N SER A 4 -1.64 5.06 12.31
CA SER A 4 -0.16 5.03 12.24
C SER A 4 0.34 5.70 10.95
N LEU A 5 -0.28 5.43 9.80
CA LEU A 5 0.07 6.06 8.53
C LEU A 5 -0.14 7.57 8.56
N VAL A 6 -1.28 8.03 9.09
CA VAL A 6 -1.55 9.47 9.24
C VAL A 6 -0.51 10.13 10.13
N MET A 7 -0.18 9.52 11.28
CA MET A 7 0.83 10.06 12.20
C MET A 7 2.21 10.13 11.57
N GLN A 8 2.63 9.09 10.86
CA GLN A 8 3.90 9.07 10.14
C GLN A 8 3.94 10.12 9.02
N ALA A 9 2.86 10.26 8.25
CA ALA A 9 2.77 11.26 7.19
C ALA A 9 2.89 12.69 7.75
N VAL A 10 2.22 13.00 8.87
CA VAL A 10 2.31 14.30 9.54
C VAL A 10 3.72 14.55 10.09
N GLN A 11 4.39 13.53 10.62
CA GLN A 11 5.75 13.66 11.16
C GLN A 11 6.80 13.91 10.07
N LEU A 12 6.68 13.19 8.95
CA LEU A 12 7.61 13.32 7.82
C LEU A 12 7.38 14.61 7.04
N TYR A 13 6.15 15.03 6.97
CA TYR A 13 5.74 16.19 6.19
C TYR A 13 4.65 16.95 6.96
N PRO A 14 5.03 17.85 7.89
CA PRO A 14 4.04 18.63 8.62
C PRO A 14 3.30 19.57 7.65
N PRO A 15 2.08 19.21 7.21
CA PRO A 15 1.32 20.06 6.31
C PRO A 15 0.81 21.27 7.07
N PRO A 16 0.58 22.40 6.41
CA PRO A 16 -0.25 23.41 6.98
C PRO A 16 -1.61 22.81 7.31
N LEU A 17 -1.99 22.83 8.60
CA LEU A 17 -3.20 22.16 9.11
C LEU A 17 -4.48 22.99 8.89
N ASP A 18 -4.44 23.93 7.95
CA ASP A 18 -5.54 24.83 7.56
C ASP A 18 -6.78 24.10 7.03
N PHE A 19 -6.60 22.85 6.52
CA PHE A 19 -7.71 22.01 6.08
C PHE A 19 -8.39 21.22 7.21
N ILE A 20 -7.83 21.22 8.43
CA ILE A 20 -8.40 20.51 9.55
C ILE A 20 -9.39 21.43 10.27
N SER A 21 -10.66 21.37 9.87
CA SER A 21 -11.75 22.03 10.61
C SER A 21 -11.93 21.40 11.98
N ILE A 22 -12.61 22.12 12.89
CA ILE A 22 -12.97 21.62 14.24
C ILE A 22 -13.73 20.28 14.13
N ARG A 23 -14.61 20.15 13.16
CA ARG A 23 -15.38 18.91 12.92
C ARG A 23 -14.47 17.75 12.52
N VAL A 24 -13.51 17.98 11.64
CA VAL A 24 -12.52 16.97 11.24
C VAL A 24 -11.68 16.54 12.44
N LYS A 25 -11.23 17.50 13.26
CA LYS A 25 -10.49 17.20 14.49
C LYS A 25 -11.28 16.29 15.42
N GLN A 26 -12.56 16.59 15.70
CA GLN A 26 -13.43 15.76 16.53
C GLN A 26 -13.59 14.34 15.97
N GLN A 27 -13.75 14.19 14.65
CA GLN A 27 -13.86 12.88 14.01
C GLN A 27 -12.55 12.09 14.05
N LEU A 28 -11.39 12.76 13.96
CA LEU A 28 -10.08 12.13 14.13
C LEU A 28 -9.87 11.69 15.58
N GLU A 29 -10.28 12.51 16.55
CA GLU A 29 -10.24 12.17 17.98
C GLU A 29 -11.15 10.96 18.28
N ALA A 30 -12.32 10.88 17.64
CA ALA A 30 -13.22 9.73 17.69
C ALA A 30 -12.72 8.51 16.89
N LEU A 31 -11.53 8.58 16.29
CA LEU A 31 -10.91 7.53 15.46
C LEU A 31 -11.80 7.03 14.32
N ASN A 32 -12.61 7.92 13.73
CA ASN A 32 -13.43 7.58 12.58
C ASN A 32 -12.52 7.11 11.42
N PHE A 33 -12.66 5.83 11.05
CA PHE A 33 -11.78 5.18 10.11
C PHE A 33 -11.79 5.83 8.71
N LYS A 34 -12.98 6.15 8.20
CA LYS A 34 -13.10 6.81 6.89
C LYS A 34 -12.48 8.21 6.90
N MET A 35 -12.60 8.90 8.03
CA MET A 35 -11.97 10.22 8.19
C MET A 35 -10.44 10.12 8.24
N LEU A 36 -9.89 9.07 8.85
CA LEU A 36 -8.44 8.81 8.82
C LEU A 36 -7.95 8.57 7.38
N CYS A 37 -8.66 7.77 6.58
CA CYS A 37 -8.33 7.55 5.16
C CYS A 37 -8.40 8.86 4.37
N HIS A 38 -9.48 9.64 4.56
CA HIS A 38 -9.62 10.94 3.91
C HIS A 38 -8.51 11.92 4.30
N THR A 39 -8.16 11.99 5.58
CA THR A 39 -7.10 12.86 6.08
C THR A 39 -5.75 12.48 5.49
N LEU A 40 -5.43 11.18 5.43
CA LEU A 40 -4.21 10.71 4.78
C LEU A 40 -4.16 11.14 3.31
N ALA A 41 -5.25 10.95 2.57
CA ALA A 41 -5.34 11.37 1.17
C ALA A 41 -5.12 12.89 1.01
N GLN A 42 -5.71 13.71 1.90
CA GLN A 42 -5.53 15.16 1.89
C GLN A 42 -4.08 15.58 2.19
N ILE A 43 -3.38 14.87 3.06
CA ILE A 43 -1.95 15.11 3.33
C ILE A 43 -1.13 14.79 2.09
N ILE A 44 -1.35 13.62 1.48
CA ILE A 44 -0.59 13.15 0.32
C ILE A 44 -0.80 14.08 -0.88
N LYS A 45 -2.03 14.55 -1.13
CA LYS A 45 -2.34 15.51 -2.21
C LYS A 45 -1.66 16.87 -2.06
N ARG A 46 -1.12 17.19 -0.87
CA ARG A 46 -0.38 18.44 -0.62
C ARG A 46 1.13 18.27 -0.64
N LEU A 47 1.59 17.06 -0.91
CA LEU A 47 3.03 16.84 -1.07
C LEU A 47 3.54 17.51 -2.34
N PRO A 48 4.76 18.05 -2.34
CA PRO A 48 5.33 18.66 -3.53
C PRO A 48 5.57 17.61 -4.64
N PRO A 49 5.64 18.04 -5.92
CA PRO A 49 5.87 17.14 -7.05
C PRO A 49 7.16 16.31 -6.96
N THR A 50 8.14 16.79 -6.21
CA THR A 50 9.41 16.11 -5.99
C THR A 50 9.35 15.03 -4.90
N ALA A 51 8.22 14.94 -4.17
CA ALA A 51 8.07 13.97 -3.10
C ALA A 51 7.81 12.57 -3.66
N VAL A 52 8.52 11.60 -3.10
CA VAL A 52 8.28 10.16 -3.32
C VAL A 52 7.92 9.54 -1.99
N LEU A 53 6.70 9.06 -1.86
CA LEU A 53 6.20 8.42 -0.65
C LEU A 53 6.11 6.91 -0.85
N PHE A 54 6.82 6.17 -0.02
CA PHE A 54 6.69 4.71 0.08
C PHE A 54 5.74 4.36 1.21
N CYS A 55 4.59 3.78 0.88
CA CYS A 55 3.65 3.24 1.84
C CYS A 55 3.84 1.72 1.91
N VAL A 56 4.27 1.22 3.06
CA VAL A 56 4.47 -0.21 3.30
C VAL A 56 3.43 -0.71 4.30
N LEU A 57 2.59 -1.64 3.86
CA LEU A 57 1.61 -2.33 4.69
C LEU A 57 2.08 -3.77 4.90
N ASP A 58 2.71 -4.00 6.05
CA ASP A 58 3.24 -5.33 6.37
C ASP A 58 2.19 -6.23 7.01
N SER A 59 2.28 -7.52 6.67
CA SER A 59 1.47 -8.58 7.30
C SER A 59 -0.04 -8.37 7.21
N VAL A 60 -0.52 -7.85 6.08
CA VAL A 60 -1.91 -7.41 5.88
C VAL A 60 -2.93 -8.54 6.05
N SER A 61 -2.54 -9.80 5.85
CA SER A 61 -3.42 -10.96 6.09
C SER A 61 -3.97 -11.05 7.52
N TYR A 62 -3.32 -10.43 8.51
CA TYR A 62 -3.88 -10.36 9.86
C TYR A 62 -5.15 -9.53 9.93
N PHE A 63 -5.34 -8.57 9.01
CA PHE A 63 -6.52 -7.72 8.92
C PHE A 63 -7.63 -8.30 8.04
N GLU A 64 -7.40 -9.43 7.34
CA GLU A 64 -8.46 -10.17 6.64
C GLU A 64 -9.39 -10.92 7.59
N ARG A 65 -9.23 -10.75 8.92
CA ARG A 65 -10.16 -11.28 9.90
C ARG A 65 -11.49 -10.53 9.81
N ARG A 66 -12.59 -11.28 10.03
CA ARG A 66 -13.97 -10.81 9.87
C ARG A 66 -14.27 -9.44 10.50
N GLU A 67 -13.61 -9.14 11.62
CA GLU A 67 -13.83 -7.91 12.39
C GLU A 67 -13.28 -6.67 11.70
N TRP A 68 -12.14 -6.76 10.99
CA TRP A 68 -11.43 -5.63 10.41
C TRP A 68 -11.34 -5.66 8.88
N GLN A 69 -11.92 -6.69 8.29
CA GLN A 69 -11.82 -6.96 6.86
C GLN A 69 -12.33 -5.79 6.01
N ASN A 70 -13.53 -5.29 6.31
CA ASN A 70 -14.14 -4.20 5.53
C ASN A 70 -13.32 -2.91 5.63
N GLU A 71 -12.77 -2.62 6.82
CA GLU A 71 -11.91 -1.46 7.02
C GLU A 71 -10.59 -1.60 6.27
N CYS A 72 -10.01 -2.80 6.28
CA CYS A 72 -8.78 -3.08 5.57
C CYS A 72 -8.96 -2.97 4.04
N GLU A 73 -10.02 -3.57 3.49
CA GLU A 73 -10.38 -3.45 2.08
C GLU A 73 -10.57 -1.98 1.69
N TYR A 74 -11.37 -1.24 2.46
CA TYR A 74 -11.61 0.19 2.22
C TYR A 74 -10.32 1.02 2.26
N ALA A 75 -9.41 0.75 3.20
CA ALA A 75 -8.13 1.46 3.28
C ALA A 75 -7.27 1.22 2.03
N ILE A 76 -7.19 -0.03 1.60
CA ILE A 76 -6.38 -0.40 0.43
C ILE A 76 -6.98 0.17 -0.86
N GLU A 77 -8.30 0.11 -1.01
CA GLU A 77 -9.00 0.75 -2.13
C GLU A 77 -8.75 2.25 -2.16
N SER A 78 -8.87 2.93 -1.02
CA SER A 78 -8.59 4.37 -0.91
C SER A 78 -7.14 4.73 -1.32
N LEU A 79 -6.17 3.90 -0.95
CA LEU A 79 -4.77 4.09 -1.36
C LEU A 79 -4.58 3.82 -2.87
N ARG A 80 -5.25 2.81 -3.42
CA ARG A 80 -5.20 2.52 -4.86
C ARG A 80 -5.82 3.64 -5.69
N GLU A 81 -6.98 4.14 -5.28
CA GLU A 81 -7.63 5.30 -5.92
C GLU A 81 -6.70 6.51 -5.91
N LEU A 82 -6.00 6.73 -4.81
CA LEU A 82 -5.04 7.82 -4.69
C LEU A 82 -3.83 7.64 -5.63
N ILE A 83 -3.33 6.41 -5.80
CA ILE A 83 -2.26 6.09 -6.75
C ILE A 83 -2.72 6.30 -8.20
N ALA A 84 -3.98 6.01 -8.49
CA ALA A 84 -4.57 6.19 -9.82
C ALA A 84 -5.00 7.63 -10.11
N ASP A 85 -4.97 8.53 -9.12
CA ASP A 85 -5.39 9.92 -9.28
C ASP A 85 -4.36 10.69 -10.09
N ALA A 86 -4.70 10.99 -11.33
CA ALA A 86 -3.84 11.75 -12.24
C ALA A 86 -3.56 13.20 -11.79
N SER A 87 -4.32 13.71 -10.81
CA SER A 87 -4.09 15.03 -10.21
C SER A 87 -3.08 15.01 -9.06
N LEU A 88 -2.54 13.84 -8.72
CA LEU A 88 -1.52 13.72 -7.68
C LEU A 88 -0.15 14.12 -8.23
N ASP A 89 0.39 15.23 -7.74
CA ASP A 89 1.71 15.72 -8.14
C ASP A 89 2.86 14.85 -7.59
N ALA A 90 2.71 14.33 -6.38
CA ALA A 90 3.69 13.47 -5.73
C ALA A 90 3.64 12.02 -6.23
N THR A 91 4.77 11.31 -6.17
CA THR A 91 4.81 9.87 -6.47
C THR A 91 4.45 9.07 -5.23
N LEU A 92 3.38 8.27 -5.31
CA LEU A 92 2.99 7.33 -4.25
C LEU A 92 3.24 5.89 -4.69
N LEU A 93 4.02 5.16 -3.90
CA LEU A 93 4.31 3.74 -4.10
C LEU A 93 3.74 2.94 -2.94
N LEU A 94 2.97 1.91 -3.24
CA LEU A 94 2.35 1.03 -2.23
C LEU A 94 2.96 -0.37 -2.33
N LEU A 95 3.51 -0.84 -1.24
CA LEU A 95 3.96 -2.22 -1.05
C LEU A 95 3.10 -2.88 0.03
N ILE A 96 2.51 -4.00 -0.31
CA ILE A 96 1.74 -4.82 0.63
C ILE A 96 2.43 -6.16 0.77
N THR A 97 2.72 -6.57 2.00
CA THR A 97 3.29 -7.88 2.29
C THR A 97 2.31 -8.74 3.09
N SER A 98 2.42 -10.05 2.93
CA SER A 98 1.65 -11.01 3.69
C SER A 98 2.42 -12.32 3.86
N PRO A 99 2.52 -12.87 5.09
CA PRO A 99 3.17 -14.15 5.33
C PRO A 99 2.35 -15.34 4.82
N VAL A 100 1.07 -15.14 4.55
CA VAL A 100 0.16 -16.16 4.02
C VAL A 100 -0.60 -15.63 2.81
N ARG A 101 -1.14 -16.53 2.00
CA ARG A 101 -1.92 -16.15 0.83
C ARG A 101 -3.16 -15.34 1.25
N MET A 102 -3.24 -14.13 0.78
CA MET A 102 -4.42 -13.26 0.94
C MET A 102 -5.56 -13.76 0.07
N LYS A 103 -6.79 -13.79 0.61
CA LYS A 103 -7.95 -14.31 -0.09
C LYS A 103 -8.75 -13.23 -0.82
N ARG A 104 -8.88 -12.05 -0.20
CA ARG A 104 -9.71 -10.96 -0.72
C ARG A 104 -8.88 -9.79 -1.21
N ILE A 105 -7.92 -9.36 -0.42
CA ILE A 105 -7.05 -8.24 -0.78
C ILE A 105 -6.30 -8.50 -2.08
N SER A 106 -5.89 -9.76 -2.35
CA SER A 106 -5.26 -10.12 -3.62
C SER A 106 -6.14 -9.87 -4.84
N ASN A 107 -7.47 -9.90 -4.68
CA ASN A 107 -8.40 -9.63 -5.78
C ASN A 107 -8.51 -8.13 -6.14
N LEU A 108 -7.99 -7.26 -5.28
CA LEU A 108 -7.91 -5.82 -5.54
C LEU A 108 -6.75 -5.46 -6.48
N PHE A 109 -5.88 -6.40 -6.79
CA PHE A 109 -4.68 -6.17 -7.60
C PHE A 109 -4.67 -7.06 -8.84
N ASP A 110 -4.10 -6.54 -9.91
CA ASP A 110 -3.83 -7.32 -11.12
C ASP A 110 -2.80 -8.41 -10.83
N ARG A 111 -2.89 -9.53 -11.54
CA ARG A 111 -1.97 -10.67 -11.34
C ARG A 111 -0.49 -10.28 -11.48
N ASP A 112 -0.21 -9.34 -12.36
CA ASP A 112 1.15 -8.86 -12.61
C ASP A 112 1.70 -7.95 -11.49
N SER A 113 0.80 -7.46 -10.63
CA SER A 113 1.16 -6.68 -9.44
C SER A 113 1.37 -7.55 -8.20
N VAL A 114 1.12 -8.86 -8.29
CA VAL A 114 1.23 -9.79 -7.16
C VAL A 114 2.41 -10.73 -7.37
N LEU A 115 3.41 -10.62 -6.49
CA LEU A 115 4.53 -11.55 -6.42
C LEU A 115 4.29 -12.58 -5.32
N SER A 116 4.22 -13.85 -5.70
CA SER A 116 4.17 -14.96 -4.75
C SER A 116 5.55 -15.60 -4.62
N ILE A 117 6.11 -15.53 -3.42
CA ILE A 117 7.38 -16.18 -3.10
C ILE A 117 7.02 -17.54 -2.49
N GLY A 118 7.16 -18.61 -3.31
CA GLY A 118 6.94 -19.98 -2.85
C GLY A 118 8.02 -20.40 -1.85
N THR A 119 7.60 -21.01 -0.76
CA THR A 119 8.49 -21.65 0.22
C THR A 119 8.75 -23.12 -0.12
N ASP A 120 8.18 -23.63 -1.21
CA ASP A 120 8.22 -25.06 -1.59
C ASP A 120 9.63 -25.59 -1.83
N ASN A 121 10.62 -24.69 -1.98
CA ASN A 121 12.04 -25.02 -2.08
C ASN A 121 12.86 -24.42 -0.93
N ALA A 122 12.23 -24.03 0.16
CA ALA A 122 12.99 -23.72 1.38
C ALA A 122 13.70 -25.01 1.79
N ASP A 123 15.04 -24.97 1.88
CA ASP A 123 15.81 -26.06 2.48
C ASP A 123 15.13 -26.49 3.76
N ALA A 124 15.37 -27.71 4.22
CA ALA A 124 14.85 -28.24 5.47
C ALA A 124 15.07 -27.33 6.71
N ARG A 125 15.74 -26.20 6.53
CA ARG A 125 16.00 -25.12 7.48
C ARG A 125 15.18 -23.84 7.26
N GLY A 126 14.27 -23.79 6.28
CA GLY A 126 13.38 -22.64 6.04
C GLY A 126 14.06 -21.36 5.51
N GLN A 127 15.30 -21.46 5.02
CA GLN A 127 15.99 -20.29 4.47
C GLN A 127 15.71 -20.14 2.97
N ILE A 128 15.15 -19.00 2.60
CA ILE A 128 15.06 -18.58 1.18
C ILE A 128 16.46 -18.17 0.73
N THR A 129 17.01 -18.83 -0.27
CA THR A 129 18.33 -18.49 -0.78
C THR A 129 18.29 -17.23 -1.62
N GLU A 130 19.38 -16.43 -1.63
CA GLU A 130 19.51 -15.25 -2.49
C GLU A 130 19.27 -15.58 -3.97
N ARG A 131 19.65 -16.78 -4.42
CA ARG A 131 19.39 -17.27 -5.79
C ARG A 131 17.90 -17.40 -6.10
N GLN A 132 17.08 -17.81 -5.13
CA GLN A 132 15.62 -17.92 -5.31
C GLN A 132 14.97 -16.55 -5.37
N MET A 133 15.42 -15.59 -4.57
CA MET A 133 14.96 -14.20 -4.65
C MET A 133 15.36 -13.56 -5.98
N ALA A 134 16.62 -13.72 -6.40
CA ALA A 134 17.09 -13.17 -7.66
C ALA A 134 16.36 -13.77 -8.88
N ALA A 135 16.10 -15.09 -8.88
CA ALA A 135 15.38 -15.76 -9.98
C ALA A 135 13.90 -15.34 -10.06
N SER A 136 13.25 -15.04 -8.93
CA SER A 136 11.88 -14.53 -8.89
C SER A 136 11.81 -13.09 -9.39
N SER A 137 12.73 -12.24 -8.96
CA SER A 137 12.81 -10.84 -9.39
C SER A 137 13.11 -10.72 -10.88
N HIS A 138 14.04 -11.54 -11.40
CA HIS A 138 14.43 -11.52 -12.81
C HIS A 138 13.28 -11.94 -13.74
N ARG A 139 12.49 -12.95 -13.38
CA ARG A 139 11.32 -13.38 -14.16
C ARG A 139 10.25 -12.30 -14.22
N HIS A 140 10.05 -11.57 -13.14
CA HIS A 140 9.08 -10.48 -13.08
C HIS A 140 9.50 -9.28 -13.93
N TRP A 141 10.79 -8.94 -13.91
CA TRP A 141 11.37 -7.85 -14.69
C TRP A 141 11.30 -8.10 -16.21
N HIS A 142 11.59 -9.30 -16.68
CA HIS A 142 11.54 -9.63 -18.11
C HIS A 142 10.13 -9.59 -18.69
N ARG A 143 9.10 -10.07 -17.96
CA ARG A 143 7.71 -10.00 -18.43
C ARG A 143 7.21 -8.56 -18.64
N ARG A 144 7.69 -7.61 -17.87
CA ARG A 144 7.27 -6.20 -17.95
C ARG A 144 7.90 -5.44 -19.10
N ASN A 145 9.06 -5.89 -19.58
CA ASN A 145 9.84 -5.21 -20.61
C ASN A 145 9.73 -5.85 -21.99
N GLU A 146 8.94 -6.92 -22.17
CA GLU A 146 8.56 -7.40 -23.49
C GLU A 146 7.46 -6.48 -24.06
N VAL A 147 7.90 -5.37 -24.64
CA VAL A 147 7.06 -4.53 -25.50
C VAL A 147 6.70 -5.39 -26.72
N PRO A 148 5.40 -5.59 -27.03
CA PRO A 148 5.05 -6.28 -28.27
C PRO A 148 5.59 -5.47 -29.45
N GLN A 149 6.58 -6.00 -30.13
CA GLN A 149 6.96 -5.50 -31.46
C GLN A 149 5.85 -5.92 -32.44
N ASN A 150 4.78 -5.13 -32.49
CA ASN A 150 3.85 -5.20 -33.61
C ASN A 150 4.42 -4.36 -34.73
N ILE A 151 4.93 -5.05 -35.75
CA ILE A 151 5.14 -4.56 -37.12
C ILE A 151 3.79 -4.50 -37.82
#